data_a1667002f8cddb9ee06f81e2671023c3
#
_entry.id   a1667002f8cddb9ee06f81e2671023c3
#
_cell.length_a   1.000
_cell.length_b   1.000
_cell.length_c   1.000
_cell.angle_alpha   90.00
_cell.angle_beta   90.00
_cell.angle_gamma   90.00
#
_symmetry.space_group_name_H-M   'P 1'
#
loop_
_entity.id
_entity.type
_entity.pdbx_description
1 polymer ?
#
loop_
_entity_poly.entity_id
_entity_poly.type
_entity_poly.pdbx_seq_one_letter_code
_entity_poly.pdbx_strand_id
1 'polypeptide(L)'
;MIAHSAKATRQDGLSSAPVSCDAGATARRASRPLRIAVGIASAGRPSILLETVDYLAGLPVQPQRLIVCVPANDDTAGLADRLDVEVILGSRGLTSQRNSIIRAAAADTDILIFLDDDFIPAATFLARMAAVFAANPDVAIATGEVLADGVLIGGLDMSKALQVLHTAGEGSERVTDVYNAYGCNMAVRLAPVLKHALTFDEQLPLYGWLEDVDFSRSIARYGRSVRVEGARGVHLGVRSGRQPGQRLGYSQVANPVYLIRKGTMSKGRAIAQIGRNILANASGIVFNDRLVDRWGRLHGNWLALIDLLASRAAPSRILEFGNPPSRAPSPPIATKRR
;
A
#
# COMPACT_ATOMS: atom_id res chain seq x y z
N MET A 1 18.27 -4.37 71.83
CA MET A 1 17.88 -3.58 73.02
C MET A 1 16.56 -2.89 72.78
N ILE A 2 15.60 -3.24 73.62
CA ILE A 2 14.40 -2.49 74.09
C ILE A 2 13.31 -2.33 72.97
N ALA A 3 12.27 -3.09 72.90
CA ALA A 3 11.20 -3.58 73.82
C ALA A 3 10.08 -2.54 74.11
N HIS A 4 8.85 -3.02 73.88
CA HIS A 4 7.54 -2.68 74.47
C HIS A 4 6.78 -1.49 73.83
N SER A 5 5.49 -1.54 73.63
CA SER A 5 4.39 -2.19 74.39
C SER A 5 3.09 -2.17 73.58
N ALA A 6 2.33 -3.24 73.74
CA ALA A 6 0.96 -3.42 73.32
C ALA A 6 -0.03 -2.51 74.08
N LYS A 7 -1.17 -2.14 73.45
CA LYS A 7 -2.48 -2.06 74.13
C LYS A 7 -3.62 -2.34 73.12
N ALA A 8 -4.34 -3.40 73.44
CA ALA A 8 -5.63 -3.75 72.89
C ALA A 8 -6.74 -2.85 73.47
N THR A 9 -7.82 -2.55 72.76
CA THR A 9 -9.20 -2.69 73.15
C THR A 9 -10.19 -2.21 72.12
N ARG A 10 -11.08 -3.02 71.87
CA ARG A 10 -12.54 -3.12 71.74
C ARG A 10 -13.08 -3.31 70.33
N GLN A 11 -13.77 -4.43 70.25
CA GLN A 11 -14.80 -4.80 69.25
C GLN A 11 -16.00 -3.86 69.44
N ASP A 12 -16.56 -3.39 68.33
CA ASP A 12 -17.98 -3.17 68.16
C ASP A 12 -18.39 -3.67 66.77
N GLY A 13 -19.34 -4.59 66.79
CA GLY A 13 -19.86 -5.28 65.59
C GLY A 13 -20.77 -4.36 64.77
N LEU A 14 -20.58 -4.43 63.48
CA LEU A 14 -21.59 -3.99 62.52
C LEU A 14 -21.68 -5.02 61.38
N SER A 15 -22.88 -5.52 61.23
CA SER A 15 -23.46 -6.41 60.28
C SER A 15 -22.88 -6.31 58.86
N SER A 16 -22.30 -7.38 58.39
CA SER A 16 -21.94 -7.57 56.98
C SER A 16 -23.16 -7.97 56.16
N ALA A 17 -23.72 -7.02 55.40
CA ALA A 17 -24.57 -7.38 54.24
C ALA A 17 -23.69 -7.85 53.09
N PRO A 18 -24.05 -8.89 52.32
CA PRO A 18 -23.29 -9.33 51.20
C PRO A 18 -23.43 -8.32 50.05
N VAL A 19 -22.31 -7.71 49.65
CA VAL A 19 -22.23 -6.95 48.40
C VAL A 19 -22.33 -7.97 47.28
N SER A 20 -23.46 -7.99 46.60
CA SER A 20 -23.63 -8.69 45.35
C SER A 20 -22.69 -8.07 44.30
N CYS A 21 -21.62 -8.77 43.95
CA CYS A 21 -20.85 -8.45 42.76
C CYS A 21 -21.72 -8.70 41.54
N ASP A 22 -22.42 -7.68 41.12
CA ASP A 22 -23.01 -7.64 39.79
C ASP A 22 -21.82 -7.60 38.79
N ALA A 23 -21.44 -8.78 38.37
CA ALA A 23 -20.56 -8.95 37.21
C ALA A 23 -21.37 -8.51 35.98
N GLY A 24 -21.39 -7.21 35.72
CA GLY A 24 -21.88 -6.62 34.49
C GLY A 24 -21.07 -7.18 33.36
N ALA A 25 -21.50 -8.32 32.85
CA ALA A 25 -21.12 -8.80 31.53
C ALA A 25 -21.55 -7.72 30.55
N THR A 26 -20.60 -6.84 30.18
CA THR A 26 -20.74 -6.00 29.00
C THR A 26 -20.94 -6.95 27.82
N ALA A 27 -22.20 -7.19 27.50
CA ALA A 27 -22.61 -7.91 26.30
C ALA A 27 -21.87 -7.24 25.15
N ARG A 28 -20.85 -7.93 24.58
CA ARG A 28 -20.24 -7.56 23.30
C ARG A 28 -21.40 -7.49 22.30
N ARG A 29 -21.83 -6.28 22.01
CA ARG A 29 -22.81 -6.04 20.95
C ARG A 29 -22.22 -6.72 19.74
N ALA A 30 -22.88 -7.75 19.22
CA ALA A 30 -22.46 -8.46 18.03
C ALA A 30 -22.32 -7.41 16.92
N SER A 31 -21.10 -7.00 16.65
CA SER A 31 -20.83 -6.04 15.58
C SER A 31 -21.14 -6.76 14.27
N ARG A 32 -21.90 -6.11 13.38
CA ARG A 32 -22.12 -6.65 12.04
C ARG A 32 -20.76 -6.94 11.37
N PRO A 33 -20.71 -7.94 10.48
CA PRO A 33 -19.52 -8.20 9.68
C PRO A 33 -19.07 -6.94 8.94
N LEU A 34 -17.75 -6.70 8.89
CA LEU A 34 -17.17 -5.59 8.14
C LEU A 34 -17.42 -5.78 6.64
N ARG A 35 -17.89 -4.74 5.99
CA ARG A 35 -18.03 -4.69 4.53
C ARG A 35 -16.69 -4.35 3.92
N ILE A 36 -16.16 -5.25 3.09
CA ILE A 36 -14.83 -5.13 2.50
C ILE A 36 -14.96 -4.94 0.99
N ALA A 37 -14.32 -3.90 0.46
CA ALA A 37 -14.11 -3.75 -0.96
C ALA A 37 -12.62 -3.90 -1.29
N VAL A 38 -12.34 -4.43 -2.48
CA VAL A 38 -11.01 -4.38 -3.09
C VAL A 38 -11.02 -3.33 -4.19
N GLY A 39 -10.00 -2.49 -4.24
CA GLY A 39 -9.81 -1.45 -5.23
C GLY A 39 -8.51 -1.64 -6.01
N ILE A 40 -8.57 -1.66 -7.34
CA ILE A 40 -7.41 -1.78 -8.22
C ILE A 40 -7.34 -0.56 -9.14
N ALA A 41 -6.22 0.15 -9.12
CA ALA A 41 -5.92 1.20 -10.09
C ALA A 41 -4.98 0.65 -11.15
N SER A 42 -5.36 0.71 -12.42
CA SER A 42 -4.53 0.23 -13.54
C SER A 42 -4.52 1.23 -14.69
N ALA A 43 -3.42 1.28 -15.45
CA ALA A 43 -3.31 2.12 -16.63
C ALA A 43 -2.24 1.56 -17.60
N GLY A 44 -2.66 1.27 -18.83
CA GLY A 44 -1.76 0.78 -19.90
C GLY A 44 -1.29 -0.65 -19.72
N ARG A 45 -1.97 -1.45 -18.87
CA ARG A 45 -1.62 -2.85 -18.57
C ARG A 45 -2.84 -3.79 -18.57
N PRO A 46 -3.69 -3.78 -19.61
CA PRO A 46 -4.95 -4.51 -19.60
C PRO A 46 -4.77 -6.02 -19.41
N SER A 47 -3.73 -6.64 -19.98
CA SER A 47 -3.51 -8.08 -19.87
C SER A 47 -3.18 -8.53 -18.45
N ILE A 48 -2.32 -7.78 -17.73
CA ILE A 48 -1.96 -8.12 -16.34
C ILE A 48 -3.12 -7.85 -15.39
N LEU A 49 -3.88 -6.78 -15.63
CA LEU A 49 -5.10 -6.49 -14.90
C LEU A 49 -6.10 -7.63 -15.01
N LEU A 50 -6.36 -8.13 -16.23
CA LEU A 50 -7.26 -9.26 -16.47
C LEU A 50 -6.81 -10.51 -15.72
N GLU A 51 -5.53 -10.88 -15.87
CA GLU A 51 -4.95 -12.06 -15.20
C GLU A 51 -5.07 -11.98 -13.68
N THR A 52 -4.84 -10.80 -13.10
CA THR A 52 -4.98 -10.56 -11.66
C THR A 52 -6.45 -10.63 -11.21
N VAL A 53 -7.38 -10.04 -11.96
CA VAL A 53 -8.81 -10.09 -11.64
C VAL A 53 -9.34 -11.51 -11.74
N ASP A 54 -8.95 -12.27 -12.77
CA ASP A 54 -9.35 -13.68 -12.92
C ASP A 54 -8.83 -14.54 -11.76
N TYR A 55 -7.60 -14.29 -11.32
CA TYR A 55 -7.03 -14.95 -10.14
C TYR A 55 -7.85 -14.60 -8.87
N LEU A 56 -8.17 -13.33 -8.65
CA LEU A 56 -8.95 -12.88 -7.50
C LEU A 56 -10.35 -13.52 -7.47
N ALA A 57 -11.00 -13.65 -8.62
CA ALA A 57 -12.31 -14.29 -8.75
C ALA A 57 -12.30 -15.77 -8.33
N GLY A 58 -11.15 -16.44 -8.44
CA GLY A 58 -10.96 -17.85 -8.01
C GLY A 58 -10.65 -18.02 -6.53
N LEU A 59 -10.47 -16.94 -5.75
CA LEU A 59 -10.14 -17.05 -4.33
C LEU A 59 -11.35 -17.51 -3.48
N PRO A 60 -11.13 -18.27 -2.39
CA PRO A 60 -12.22 -18.81 -1.55
C PRO A 60 -12.96 -17.72 -0.76
N VAL A 61 -12.33 -16.59 -0.48
CA VAL A 61 -12.93 -15.44 0.19
C VAL A 61 -12.98 -14.27 -0.80
N GLN A 62 -14.20 -13.84 -1.12
CA GLN A 62 -14.45 -12.76 -2.05
C GLN A 62 -14.73 -11.44 -1.31
N PRO A 63 -14.30 -10.27 -1.83
CA PRO A 63 -14.77 -8.99 -1.34
C PRO A 63 -16.25 -8.80 -1.72
N GLN A 64 -16.99 -7.97 -0.97
CA GLN A 64 -18.34 -7.57 -1.37
C GLN A 64 -18.36 -6.75 -2.66
N ARG A 65 -17.28 -6.04 -2.93
CA ARG A 65 -17.09 -5.26 -4.17
C ARG A 65 -15.65 -5.36 -4.65
N LEU A 66 -15.47 -5.56 -5.94
CA LEU A 66 -14.19 -5.41 -6.63
C LEU A 66 -14.31 -4.21 -7.57
N ILE A 67 -13.63 -3.12 -7.25
CA ILE A 67 -13.67 -1.84 -7.97
C ILE A 67 -12.37 -1.66 -8.74
N VAL A 68 -12.46 -1.58 -10.06
CA VAL A 68 -11.30 -1.36 -10.94
C VAL A 68 -11.41 0.04 -11.53
N CYS A 69 -10.38 0.87 -11.32
CA CYS A 69 -10.32 2.21 -11.90
C CYS A 69 -9.26 2.26 -13.01
N VAL A 70 -9.70 2.61 -14.23
CA VAL A 70 -8.85 2.74 -15.42
C VAL A 70 -9.04 4.12 -16.06
N PRO A 71 -8.03 4.66 -16.79
CA PRO A 71 -8.14 5.99 -17.41
C PRO A 71 -8.87 6.00 -18.75
N ALA A 72 -9.01 4.85 -19.42
CA ALA A 72 -9.67 4.74 -20.73
C ALA A 72 -10.31 3.36 -20.90
N ASN A 73 -11.28 3.27 -21.80
CA ASN A 73 -11.96 2.00 -22.10
C ASN A 73 -10.99 0.91 -22.62
N ASP A 74 -9.97 1.28 -23.36
CA ASP A 74 -8.96 0.34 -23.86
C ASP A 74 -8.15 -0.33 -22.74
N ASP A 75 -8.13 0.27 -21.57
CA ASP A 75 -7.46 -0.27 -20.38
C ASP A 75 -8.33 -1.27 -19.60
N THR A 76 -9.63 -1.46 -19.95
CA THR A 76 -10.56 -2.30 -19.18
C THR A 76 -10.36 -3.79 -19.37
N ALA A 77 -9.67 -4.23 -20.43
CA ALA A 77 -9.47 -5.65 -20.77
C ALA A 77 -10.77 -6.47 -20.90
N GLY A 78 -11.89 -5.83 -21.23
CA GLY A 78 -13.20 -6.50 -21.28
C GLY A 78 -13.88 -6.68 -19.92
N LEU A 79 -13.29 -6.20 -18.84
CA LEU A 79 -13.87 -6.32 -17.49
C LEU A 79 -15.18 -5.53 -17.31
N ALA A 80 -15.45 -4.55 -18.18
CA ALA A 80 -16.67 -3.74 -18.10
C ALA A 80 -17.96 -4.55 -18.31
N ASP A 81 -17.89 -5.70 -18.97
CA ASP A 81 -19.03 -6.58 -19.20
C ASP A 81 -19.23 -7.63 -18.09
N ARG A 82 -18.38 -7.66 -17.08
CA ARG A 82 -18.44 -8.61 -15.97
C ARG A 82 -19.34 -8.08 -14.86
N LEU A 83 -20.17 -8.96 -14.29
CA LEU A 83 -21.08 -8.62 -13.19
C LEU A 83 -20.40 -8.63 -11.80
N ASP A 84 -19.25 -9.27 -11.68
CA ASP A 84 -18.49 -9.41 -10.45
C ASP A 84 -17.44 -8.30 -10.26
N VAL A 85 -17.29 -7.40 -11.23
CA VAL A 85 -16.32 -6.31 -11.24
C VAL A 85 -17.00 -4.97 -11.55
N GLU A 86 -16.79 -3.99 -10.71
CA GLU A 86 -17.23 -2.62 -10.97
C GLU A 86 -16.10 -1.83 -11.64
N VAL A 87 -16.23 -1.54 -12.91
CA VAL A 87 -15.25 -0.74 -13.66
C VAL A 87 -15.66 0.72 -13.65
N ILE A 88 -14.76 1.60 -13.17
CA ILE A 88 -14.93 3.04 -13.19
C ILE A 88 -13.84 3.73 -14.01
N LEU A 89 -14.19 4.80 -14.70
CA LEU A 89 -13.22 5.64 -15.40
C LEU A 89 -12.74 6.76 -14.46
N GLY A 90 -11.43 6.97 -14.42
CA GLY A 90 -10.79 8.02 -13.63
C GLY A 90 -9.64 8.70 -14.39
N SER A 91 -9.24 9.89 -13.96
CA SER A 91 -8.08 10.55 -14.56
C SER A 91 -6.82 9.69 -14.41
N ARG A 92 -5.97 9.68 -15.45
CA ARG A 92 -4.71 8.95 -15.44
C ARG A 92 -3.79 9.45 -14.32
N GLY A 93 -3.39 8.54 -13.44
CA GLY A 93 -2.50 8.79 -12.29
C GLY A 93 -2.93 7.98 -11.09
N LEU A 94 -1.98 7.31 -10.43
CA LEU A 94 -2.28 6.38 -9.35
C LEU A 94 -3.08 7.04 -8.22
N THR A 95 -2.67 8.24 -7.79
CA THR A 95 -3.35 9.00 -6.73
C THR A 95 -4.78 9.38 -7.09
N SER A 96 -5.01 9.85 -8.31
CA SER A 96 -6.34 10.25 -8.80
C SER A 96 -7.27 9.04 -8.96
N GLN A 97 -6.75 7.92 -9.49
CA GLN A 97 -7.50 6.68 -9.62
C GLN A 97 -7.89 6.10 -8.25
N ARG A 98 -6.97 6.09 -7.26
CA ARG A 98 -7.28 5.67 -5.89
C ARG A 98 -8.31 6.57 -5.21
N ASN A 99 -8.26 7.88 -5.45
CA ASN A 99 -9.30 8.81 -4.97
C ASN A 99 -10.66 8.50 -5.61
N SER A 100 -10.70 8.12 -6.88
CA SER A 100 -11.94 7.70 -7.54
C SER A 100 -12.51 6.42 -6.93
N ILE A 101 -11.65 5.46 -6.59
CA ILE A 101 -12.03 4.22 -5.89
C ILE A 101 -12.57 4.54 -4.47
N ILE A 102 -11.94 5.46 -3.71
CA ILE A 102 -12.46 5.88 -2.39
C ILE A 102 -13.87 6.44 -2.53
N ARG A 103 -14.11 7.30 -3.52
CA ARG A 103 -15.45 7.88 -3.77
C ARG A 103 -16.50 6.82 -4.12
N ALA A 104 -16.14 5.85 -4.96
CA ALA A 104 -17.03 4.75 -5.33
C ALA A 104 -17.36 3.85 -4.13
N ALA A 105 -16.39 3.59 -3.26
CA ALA A 105 -16.55 2.73 -2.08
C ALA A 105 -17.26 3.41 -0.88
N ALA A 106 -17.40 4.74 -0.88
CA ALA A 106 -17.73 5.53 0.30
C ALA A 106 -19.05 5.16 0.98
N ALA A 107 -20.08 4.76 0.23
CA ALA A 107 -21.44 4.59 0.75
C ALA A 107 -21.63 3.29 1.56
N ASP A 108 -20.92 2.23 1.21
CA ASP A 108 -21.25 0.87 1.68
C ASP A 108 -20.04 0.02 2.06
N THR A 109 -18.85 0.61 2.18
CA THR A 109 -17.61 -0.07 2.52
C THR A 109 -17.07 0.42 3.86
N ASP A 110 -16.65 -0.51 4.71
CA ASP A 110 -16.00 -0.20 5.99
C ASP A 110 -14.48 -0.25 5.87
N ILE A 111 -13.98 -1.24 5.12
CA ILE A 111 -12.55 -1.45 4.84
C ILE A 111 -12.34 -1.52 3.34
N LEU A 112 -11.51 -0.63 2.82
CA LEU A 112 -11.08 -0.65 1.42
C LEU A 112 -9.64 -1.16 1.33
N ILE A 113 -9.44 -2.23 0.55
CA ILE A 113 -8.14 -2.85 0.32
C ILE A 113 -7.68 -2.46 -1.08
N PHE A 114 -6.65 -1.65 -1.19
CA PHE A 114 -5.97 -1.37 -2.45
C PHE A 114 -5.00 -2.49 -2.77
N LEU A 115 -5.13 -3.07 -3.95
CA LEU A 115 -4.14 -3.97 -4.55
C LEU A 115 -3.61 -3.34 -5.84
N ASP A 116 -2.31 -3.49 -6.11
CA ASP A 116 -1.80 -3.18 -7.44
C ASP A 116 -2.29 -4.24 -8.44
N ASP A 117 -2.40 -3.87 -9.70
CA ASP A 117 -2.90 -4.74 -10.78
C ASP A 117 -1.97 -5.93 -11.09
N ASP A 118 -0.85 -6.03 -10.39
CA ASP A 118 0.13 -7.11 -10.43
C ASP A 118 0.50 -7.62 -9.01
N PHE A 119 -0.41 -7.48 -8.03
CA PHE A 119 -0.28 -8.08 -6.71
C PHE A 119 -1.14 -9.34 -6.59
N ILE A 120 -0.51 -10.46 -6.26
CA ILE A 120 -1.14 -11.78 -6.14
C ILE A 120 -1.25 -12.15 -4.66
N PRO A 121 -2.43 -11.98 -4.03
CA PRO A 121 -2.63 -12.30 -2.62
C PRO A 121 -2.75 -13.82 -2.40
N ALA A 122 -2.31 -14.30 -1.23
CA ALA A 122 -2.62 -15.66 -0.79
C ALA A 122 -4.14 -15.83 -0.54
N ALA A 123 -4.64 -17.06 -0.63
CA ALA A 123 -6.06 -17.38 -0.44
C ALA A 123 -6.64 -16.86 0.90
N THR A 124 -5.81 -16.74 1.93
CA THR A 124 -6.21 -16.26 3.26
C THR A 124 -6.08 -14.74 3.44
N PHE A 125 -5.55 -14.00 2.46
CA PHE A 125 -5.21 -12.58 2.58
C PHE A 125 -6.39 -11.72 3.05
N LEU A 126 -7.53 -11.81 2.36
CA LEU A 126 -8.72 -11.01 2.69
C LEU A 126 -9.27 -11.36 4.07
N ALA A 127 -9.34 -12.66 4.39
CA ALA A 127 -9.82 -13.12 5.70
C ALA A 127 -8.91 -12.62 6.84
N ARG A 128 -7.59 -12.67 6.67
CA ARG A 128 -6.61 -12.20 7.65
C ARG A 128 -6.71 -10.67 7.86
N MET A 129 -6.83 -9.91 6.78
CA MET A 129 -7.06 -8.44 6.87
C MET A 129 -8.37 -8.13 7.59
N ALA A 130 -9.47 -8.79 7.21
CA ALA A 130 -10.78 -8.63 7.85
C ALA A 130 -10.73 -8.89 9.36
N ALA A 131 -10.10 -10.00 9.77
CA ALA A 131 -9.97 -10.38 11.17
C ALA A 131 -9.19 -9.33 11.99
N VAL A 132 -8.09 -8.81 11.44
CA VAL A 132 -7.29 -7.76 12.13
C VAL A 132 -8.10 -6.49 12.33
N PHE A 133 -8.80 -5.99 11.30
CA PHE A 133 -9.63 -4.80 11.44
C PHE A 133 -10.84 -5.01 12.36
N ALA A 134 -11.40 -6.21 12.41
CA ALA A 134 -12.50 -6.54 13.33
C ALA A 134 -12.02 -6.60 14.79
N ALA A 135 -10.86 -7.19 15.04
CA ALA A 135 -10.29 -7.33 16.38
C ALA A 135 -9.67 -6.03 16.92
N ASN A 136 -9.25 -5.10 16.03
CA ASN A 136 -8.50 -3.89 16.39
C ASN A 136 -9.21 -2.63 15.82
N PRO A 137 -10.21 -2.08 16.52
CA PRO A 137 -10.94 -0.88 16.06
C PRO A 137 -10.05 0.37 15.92
N ASP A 138 -8.91 0.40 16.60
CA ASP A 138 -7.90 1.46 16.61
C ASP A 138 -6.96 1.40 15.39
N VAL A 139 -6.99 0.32 14.60
CA VAL A 139 -6.23 0.23 13.35
C VAL A 139 -6.93 1.03 12.25
N ALA A 140 -6.23 2.04 11.72
CA ALA A 140 -6.71 2.90 10.63
C ALA A 140 -6.21 2.44 9.25
N ILE A 141 -4.98 1.89 9.20
CA ILE A 141 -4.36 1.42 7.95
C ILE A 141 -3.49 0.19 8.22
N ALA A 142 -3.51 -0.76 7.30
CA ALA A 142 -2.71 -1.98 7.38
C ALA A 142 -2.03 -2.29 6.04
N THR A 143 -0.96 -3.07 6.10
CA THR A 143 -0.33 -3.69 4.93
C THR A 143 -0.05 -5.16 5.22
N GLY A 144 -0.09 -5.99 4.18
CA GLY A 144 0.30 -7.39 4.28
C GLY A 144 1.82 -7.61 4.17
N GLU A 145 2.22 -8.86 4.23
CA GLU A 145 3.59 -9.29 3.99
C GLU A 145 3.80 -9.61 2.50
N VAL A 146 4.79 -8.98 1.87
CA VAL A 146 5.21 -9.29 0.51
C VAL A 146 6.30 -10.35 0.55
N LEU A 147 5.97 -11.58 0.15
CA LEU A 147 6.88 -12.73 0.19
C LEU A 147 7.98 -12.64 -0.87
N ALA A 148 7.63 -12.11 -2.03
CA ALA A 148 8.57 -11.82 -3.11
C ALA A 148 8.13 -10.55 -3.83
N ASP A 149 9.09 -9.68 -4.14
CA ASP A 149 8.85 -8.43 -4.85
C ASP A 149 9.63 -8.42 -6.17
N GLY A 150 8.91 -8.63 -7.26
CA GLY A 150 9.46 -8.63 -8.61
C GLY A 150 10.09 -7.31 -9.04
N VAL A 151 9.74 -6.19 -8.39
CA VAL A 151 10.39 -4.89 -8.64
C VAL A 151 11.89 -4.97 -8.41
N LEU A 152 12.32 -5.75 -7.42
CA LEU A 152 13.73 -5.88 -7.01
C LEU A 152 14.53 -6.83 -7.90
N ILE A 153 13.88 -7.82 -8.51
CA ILE A 153 14.53 -8.92 -9.25
C ILE A 153 14.22 -8.93 -10.76
N GLY A 154 13.56 -7.89 -11.23
CA GLY A 154 13.33 -7.72 -12.67
C GLY A 154 12.00 -8.23 -13.20
N GLY A 155 11.09 -8.63 -12.32
CA GLY A 155 9.76 -9.15 -12.63
C GLY A 155 9.61 -10.63 -12.26
N LEU A 156 8.40 -11.00 -11.87
CA LEU A 156 7.96 -12.38 -11.67
C LEU A 156 6.78 -12.65 -12.59
N ASP A 157 6.63 -13.89 -13.03
CA ASP A 157 5.43 -14.37 -13.69
C ASP A 157 4.44 -14.95 -12.67
N MET A 158 3.17 -15.14 -13.08
CA MET A 158 2.11 -15.69 -12.25
C MET A 158 2.47 -17.09 -11.72
N SER A 159 3.04 -17.96 -12.55
CA SER A 159 3.41 -19.33 -12.15
C SER A 159 4.40 -19.31 -10.97
N LYS A 160 5.41 -18.45 -11.03
CA LYS A 160 6.39 -18.28 -9.97
C LYS A 160 5.78 -17.68 -8.70
N ALA A 161 4.86 -16.72 -8.86
CA ALA A 161 4.13 -16.15 -7.73
C ALA A 161 3.32 -17.23 -7.00
N LEU A 162 2.57 -18.05 -7.72
CA LEU A 162 1.79 -19.16 -7.16
C LEU A 162 2.69 -20.20 -6.47
N GLN A 163 3.85 -20.50 -7.04
CA GLN A 163 4.83 -21.39 -6.40
C GLN A 163 5.34 -20.82 -5.07
N VAL A 164 5.65 -19.51 -5.01
CA VAL A 164 6.06 -18.84 -3.76
C VAL A 164 4.96 -18.92 -2.73
N LEU A 165 3.71 -18.61 -3.11
CA LEU A 165 2.57 -18.68 -2.19
C LEU A 165 2.34 -20.10 -1.66
N HIS A 166 2.47 -21.12 -2.51
CA HIS A 166 2.29 -22.51 -2.13
C HIS A 166 3.37 -22.98 -1.16
N THR A 167 4.62 -22.60 -1.38
CA THR A 167 5.76 -23.03 -0.53
C THR A 167 5.86 -22.28 0.78
N ALA A 168 5.34 -21.06 0.87
CA ALA A 168 5.45 -20.22 2.06
C ALA A 168 4.62 -20.72 3.26
N GLY A 169 3.64 -21.60 3.03
CA GLY A 169 2.74 -22.11 4.06
C GLY A 169 1.88 -21.02 4.70
N GLU A 170 1.36 -21.29 5.90
CA GLU A 170 0.58 -20.32 6.66
C GLU A 170 1.50 -19.27 7.30
N GLY A 171 1.04 -17.99 7.29
CA GLY A 171 1.76 -16.91 7.91
C GLY A 171 1.56 -16.83 9.43
N SER A 172 2.40 -16.04 10.09
CA SER A 172 2.25 -15.67 11.49
C SER A 172 0.99 -14.84 11.73
N GLU A 173 0.36 -14.99 12.89
CA GLU A 173 -0.77 -14.10 13.29
C GLU A 173 -0.29 -12.75 13.85
N ARG A 174 0.99 -12.49 13.79
CA ARG A 174 1.61 -11.31 14.34
C ARG A 174 1.18 -10.04 13.61
N VAL A 175 0.85 -9.01 14.39
CA VAL A 175 0.54 -7.67 13.91
C VAL A 175 1.56 -6.71 14.52
N THR A 176 2.27 -5.96 13.68
CA THR A 176 3.35 -5.05 14.12
C THR A 176 3.10 -3.64 13.63
N ASP A 177 3.41 -2.64 14.47
CA ASP A 177 3.31 -1.25 14.06
C ASP A 177 4.34 -0.92 12.98
N VAL A 178 3.92 -0.16 11.97
CA VAL A 178 4.76 0.28 10.86
C VAL A 178 4.64 1.78 10.63
N TYR A 179 5.63 2.37 9.97
CA TYR A 179 5.61 3.79 9.63
C TYR A 179 4.57 4.11 8.55
N ASN A 180 4.47 3.27 7.53
CA ASN A 180 3.51 3.35 6.43
C ASN A 180 3.11 1.95 5.95
N ALA A 181 1.95 1.84 5.33
CA ALA A 181 1.57 0.69 4.53
C ALA A 181 2.33 0.70 3.19
N TYR A 182 2.45 -0.46 2.56
CA TYR A 182 3.01 -0.58 1.21
C TYR A 182 1.89 -0.47 0.19
N GLY A 183 2.05 0.40 -0.80
CA GLY A 183 1.02 0.74 -1.76
C GLY A 183 0.42 -0.43 -2.53
N CYS A 184 1.21 -1.48 -2.78
CA CYS A 184 0.74 -2.64 -3.56
C CYS A 184 -0.29 -3.54 -2.83
N ASN A 185 -0.47 -3.38 -1.49
CA ASN A 185 -1.41 -4.20 -0.71
C ASN A 185 -1.94 -3.48 0.54
N MET A 186 -2.33 -2.23 0.39
CA MET A 186 -2.74 -1.34 1.47
C MET A 186 -4.23 -1.50 1.81
N ALA A 187 -4.56 -1.78 3.06
CA ALA A 187 -5.93 -1.83 3.57
C ALA A 187 -6.24 -0.63 4.46
N VAL A 188 -7.39 0.00 4.29
CA VAL A 188 -7.74 1.28 4.94
C VAL A 188 -9.14 1.21 5.55
N ARG A 189 -9.28 1.64 6.81
CA ARG A 189 -10.60 1.88 7.41
C ARG A 189 -11.17 3.18 6.83
N LEU A 190 -12.33 3.12 6.17
CA LEU A 190 -12.89 4.28 5.47
C LEU A 190 -13.49 5.33 6.41
N ALA A 191 -13.97 4.96 7.60
CA ALA A 191 -14.60 5.92 8.50
C ALA A 191 -13.74 7.17 8.80
N PRO A 192 -12.46 7.08 9.23
CA PRO A 192 -11.62 8.26 9.39
C PRO A 192 -11.29 8.96 8.07
N VAL A 193 -11.16 8.24 6.95
CA VAL A 193 -10.89 8.82 5.63
C VAL A 193 -12.04 9.76 5.23
N LEU A 194 -13.27 9.28 5.33
CA LEU A 194 -14.46 10.05 4.95
C LEU A 194 -14.72 11.20 5.93
N LYS A 195 -14.61 10.92 7.24
CA LYS A 195 -14.83 11.94 8.29
C LYS A 195 -13.91 13.14 8.16
N HIS A 196 -12.66 12.91 7.77
CA HIS A 196 -11.63 13.95 7.70
C HIS A 196 -11.25 14.34 6.27
N ALA A 197 -12.05 13.89 5.29
CA ALA A 197 -11.84 14.15 3.86
C ALA A 197 -10.39 13.87 3.41
N LEU A 198 -9.81 12.76 3.89
CA LEU A 198 -8.45 12.37 3.51
C LEU A 198 -8.44 11.85 2.07
N THR A 199 -7.45 12.27 1.31
CA THR A 199 -7.26 11.86 -0.09
C THR A 199 -5.80 11.53 -0.35
N PHE A 200 -5.53 10.70 -1.34
CA PHE A 200 -4.20 10.64 -1.94
C PHE A 200 -3.88 11.99 -2.59
N ASP A 201 -2.63 12.42 -2.47
CA ASP A 201 -2.22 13.74 -2.95
C ASP A 201 -1.95 13.71 -4.46
N GLU A 202 -2.84 14.33 -5.22
CA GLU A 202 -2.73 14.40 -6.69
C GLU A 202 -1.61 15.31 -7.18
N GLN A 203 -0.94 16.06 -6.28
CA GLN A 203 0.33 16.74 -6.58
C GLN A 203 1.49 15.73 -6.77
N LEU A 204 1.30 14.46 -6.41
CA LEU A 204 2.20 13.35 -6.74
C LEU A 204 1.71 12.68 -8.03
N PRO A 205 2.10 13.16 -9.22
CA PRO A 205 1.51 12.75 -10.48
C PRO A 205 2.03 11.39 -10.97
N LEU A 206 1.33 10.83 -11.96
CA LEU A 206 1.65 9.58 -12.65
C LEU A 206 1.70 8.40 -11.69
N TYR A 207 2.88 7.81 -11.46
CA TYR A 207 3.08 6.70 -10.53
C TYR A 207 2.97 7.12 -9.06
N GLY A 208 2.98 8.44 -8.77
CA GLY A 208 2.78 8.96 -7.42
C GLY A 208 3.83 8.54 -6.40
N TRP A 209 5.10 8.34 -6.79
CA TRP A 209 6.12 7.77 -5.90
C TRP A 209 6.10 8.37 -4.48
N LEU A 210 5.97 7.52 -3.43
CA LEU A 210 5.73 7.83 -2.01
C LEU A 210 4.30 8.31 -1.68
N GLU A 211 3.33 8.10 -2.54
CA GLU A 211 1.92 8.39 -2.23
C GLU A 211 1.41 7.55 -1.05
N ASP A 212 1.90 6.31 -0.92
CA ASP A 212 1.61 5.40 0.17
C ASP A 212 2.15 5.91 1.52
N VAL A 213 3.35 6.47 1.52
CA VAL A 213 3.92 7.12 2.71
C VAL A 213 3.08 8.33 3.09
N ASP A 214 2.78 9.21 2.14
CA ASP A 214 1.99 10.42 2.37
C ASP A 214 0.61 10.11 2.96
N PHE A 215 -0.12 9.21 2.31
CA PHE A 215 -1.46 8.82 2.74
C PHE A 215 -1.43 8.11 4.11
N SER A 216 -0.49 7.17 4.30
CA SER A 216 -0.33 6.48 5.58
C SER A 216 -0.04 7.44 6.73
N ARG A 217 0.80 8.44 6.51
CA ARG A 217 1.12 9.43 7.54
C ARG A 217 -0.02 10.42 7.80
N SER A 218 -0.84 10.67 6.80
CA SER A 218 -2.05 11.49 6.95
C SER A 218 -3.09 10.78 7.81
N ILE A 219 -3.36 9.50 7.56
CA ILE A 219 -4.35 8.71 8.31
C ILE A 219 -3.84 8.28 9.69
N ALA A 220 -2.53 8.12 9.91
CA ALA A 220 -1.93 7.72 11.18
C ALA A 220 -2.22 8.67 12.36
N ARG A 221 -2.79 9.84 12.10
CA ARG A 221 -3.31 10.76 13.12
C ARG A 221 -4.62 10.27 13.76
N TYR A 222 -5.28 9.31 13.13
CA TYR A 222 -6.62 8.84 13.48
C TYR A 222 -6.65 7.35 13.84
N GLY A 223 -5.49 6.70 13.91
CA GLY A 223 -5.36 5.31 14.33
C GLY A 223 -4.00 4.72 13.95
N ARG A 224 -3.78 3.48 14.36
CA ARG A 224 -2.52 2.79 14.15
C ARG A 224 -2.33 2.38 12.69
N SER A 225 -1.05 2.37 12.28
CA SER A 225 -0.58 1.79 11.01
C SER A 225 0.12 0.47 11.32
N VAL A 226 -0.34 -0.64 10.75
CA VAL A 226 0.17 -1.98 11.10
C VAL A 226 0.55 -2.81 9.89
N ARG A 227 1.46 -3.78 10.09
CA ARG A 227 1.71 -4.89 9.16
C ARG A 227 1.09 -6.16 9.73
N VAL A 228 0.35 -6.87 8.88
CA VAL A 228 -0.30 -8.15 9.16
C VAL A 228 0.51 -9.27 8.52
N GLU A 229 1.33 -9.97 9.29
CA GLU A 229 2.26 -10.98 8.77
C GLU A 229 1.55 -12.22 8.18
N GLY A 230 0.31 -12.49 8.60
CA GLY A 230 -0.51 -13.57 8.03
C GLY A 230 -1.23 -13.21 6.72
N ALA A 231 -1.33 -11.92 6.38
CA ALA A 231 -1.90 -11.48 5.10
C ALA A 231 -0.77 -11.39 4.07
N ARG A 232 -0.53 -12.48 3.34
CA ARG A 232 0.63 -12.66 2.47
C ARG A 232 0.28 -12.49 1.00
N GLY A 233 1.25 -12.08 0.21
CA GLY A 233 1.11 -11.98 -1.23
C GLY A 233 2.45 -11.87 -1.94
N VAL A 234 2.40 -11.89 -3.27
CA VAL A 234 3.55 -11.70 -4.15
C VAL A 234 3.26 -10.53 -5.07
N HIS A 235 4.20 -9.60 -5.18
CA HIS A 235 4.14 -8.50 -6.11
C HIS A 235 4.94 -8.87 -7.36
N LEU A 236 4.28 -9.00 -8.51
CA LEU A 236 4.94 -9.46 -9.76
C LEU A 236 5.97 -8.45 -10.24
N GLY A 237 5.77 -7.17 -9.99
CA GLY A 237 6.69 -6.11 -10.37
C GLY A 237 6.84 -6.00 -11.87
N VAL A 238 5.73 -6.09 -12.61
CA VAL A 238 5.70 -6.08 -14.09
C VAL A 238 6.34 -4.80 -14.64
N ARG A 239 7.14 -4.94 -15.71
CA ARG A 239 7.91 -3.83 -16.28
C ARG A 239 7.12 -2.93 -17.22
N SER A 240 6.06 -3.44 -17.85
CA SER A 240 5.18 -2.65 -18.71
C SER A 240 4.58 -1.46 -17.93
N GLY A 241 4.48 -0.31 -18.56
CA GLY A 241 3.92 0.89 -17.94
C GLY A 241 4.83 1.60 -16.92
N ARG A 242 6.06 1.13 -16.66
CA ARG A 242 7.00 1.82 -15.76
C ARG A 242 7.40 3.19 -16.30
N GLN A 243 7.57 4.14 -15.41
CA GLN A 243 8.04 5.48 -15.74
C GLN A 243 9.50 5.46 -16.22
N PRO A 244 9.87 6.35 -17.16
CA PRO A 244 11.26 6.58 -17.54
C PRO A 244 12.16 6.84 -16.32
N GLY A 245 13.40 6.37 -16.37
CA GLY A 245 14.33 6.50 -15.26
C GLY A 245 14.49 7.94 -14.78
N GLN A 246 14.55 8.90 -15.69
CA GLN A 246 14.68 10.34 -15.37
C GLN A 246 13.50 10.85 -14.52
N ARG A 247 12.25 10.51 -14.87
CA ARG A 247 11.07 10.91 -14.10
C ARG A 247 11.11 10.34 -12.69
N LEU A 248 11.38 9.03 -12.57
CA LEU A 248 11.47 8.39 -11.27
C LEU A 248 12.65 8.93 -10.47
N GLY A 249 13.82 9.16 -11.09
CA GLY A 249 14.97 9.77 -10.43
C GLY A 249 14.65 11.15 -9.86
N TYR A 250 13.98 12.01 -10.64
CA TYR A 250 13.53 13.30 -10.15
C TYR A 250 12.61 13.17 -8.93
N SER A 251 11.61 12.30 -9.00
CA SER A 251 10.70 12.03 -7.90
C SER A 251 11.41 11.52 -6.64
N GLN A 252 12.51 10.76 -6.78
CA GLN A 252 13.30 10.25 -5.66
C GLN A 252 13.92 11.33 -4.78
N VAL A 253 14.02 12.57 -5.26
CA VAL A 253 14.49 13.74 -4.51
C VAL A 253 13.34 14.72 -4.24
N ALA A 254 12.57 15.08 -5.27
CA ALA A 254 11.54 16.10 -5.16
C ALA A 254 10.40 15.71 -4.22
N ASN A 255 9.92 14.44 -4.31
CA ASN A 255 8.79 14.00 -3.50
C ASN A 255 9.12 13.95 -1.99
N PRO A 256 10.23 13.36 -1.51
CA PRO A 256 10.60 13.45 -0.09
C PRO A 256 10.67 14.90 0.43
N VAL A 257 11.23 15.82 -0.35
CA VAL A 257 11.30 17.24 0.02
C VAL A 257 9.91 17.86 0.10
N TYR A 258 9.03 17.54 -0.85
CA TYR A 258 7.64 17.95 -0.83
C TYR A 258 6.92 17.42 0.42
N LEU A 259 7.08 16.13 0.75
CA LEU A 259 6.46 15.51 1.92
C LEU A 259 6.99 16.06 3.26
N ILE A 260 8.24 16.51 3.33
CA ILE A 260 8.75 17.26 4.49
C ILE A 260 7.96 18.56 4.66
N ARG A 261 7.79 19.33 3.57
CA ARG A 261 7.05 20.61 3.60
C ARG A 261 5.58 20.40 3.97
N LYS A 262 4.99 19.33 3.50
CA LYS A 262 3.62 18.91 3.81
C LYS A 262 3.46 18.39 5.26
N GLY A 263 4.55 17.95 5.89
CA GLY A 263 4.55 17.40 7.26
C GLY A 263 4.18 15.92 7.36
N THR A 264 4.19 15.19 6.23
CA THR A 264 3.90 13.74 6.18
C THR A 264 5.16 12.87 6.14
N MET A 265 6.34 13.48 6.06
CA MET A 265 7.62 12.77 6.17
C MET A 265 8.61 13.51 7.05
N SER A 266 9.29 12.81 7.97
CA SER A 266 10.32 13.43 8.79
C SER A 266 11.59 13.72 7.98
N LYS A 267 12.29 14.82 8.32
CA LYS A 267 13.53 15.24 7.65
C LYS A 267 14.58 14.13 7.60
N GLY A 268 14.81 13.42 8.71
CA GLY A 268 15.79 12.34 8.79
C GLY A 268 15.48 11.19 7.83
N ARG A 269 14.19 10.76 7.76
CA ARG A 269 13.75 9.71 6.83
C ARG A 269 13.89 10.15 5.38
N ALA A 270 13.51 11.37 5.06
CA ALA A 270 13.61 11.91 3.71
C ALA A 270 15.07 11.97 3.23
N ILE A 271 15.98 12.51 4.05
CA ILE A 271 17.41 12.58 3.73
C ILE A 271 17.98 11.17 3.54
N ALA A 272 17.68 10.24 4.45
CA ALA A 272 18.13 8.86 4.33
C ALA A 272 17.58 8.18 3.06
N GLN A 273 16.32 8.44 2.70
CA GLN A 273 15.69 7.91 1.49
C GLN A 273 16.35 8.47 0.22
N ILE A 274 16.55 9.78 0.16
CA ILE A 274 17.25 10.45 -0.96
C ILE A 274 18.66 9.89 -1.12
N GLY A 275 19.43 9.83 -0.02
CA GLY A 275 20.81 9.33 -0.02
C GLY A 275 20.89 7.88 -0.51
N ARG A 276 20.03 6.99 0.01
CA ARG A 276 19.95 5.59 -0.44
C ARG A 276 19.64 5.47 -1.93
N ASN A 277 18.71 6.27 -2.45
CA ASN A 277 18.34 6.24 -3.86
C ASN A 277 19.49 6.69 -4.76
N ILE A 278 20.16 7.80 -4.41
CA ILE A 278 21.30 8.31 -5.17
C ILE A 278 22.43 7.29 -5.16
N LEU A 279 22.78 6.75 -3.98
CA LEU A 279 23.82 5.72 -3.84
C LEU A 279 23.48 4.45 -4.64
N ALA A 280 22.23 3.97 -4.57
CA ALA A 280 21.78 2.81 -5.34
C ALA A 280 21.81 3.05 -6.85
N ASN A 281 21.52 4.27 -7.31
CA ASN A 281 21.62 4.61 -8.73
C ASN A 281 23.10 4.69 -9.17
N ALA A 282 23.97 5.33 -8.40
CA ALA A 282 25.39 5.44 -8.68
C ALA A 282 26.07 4.04 -8.68
N SER A 283 25.85 3.23 -7.63
CA SER A 283 26.40 1.88 -7.57
C SER A 283 25.89 0.99 -8.69
N GLY A 284 24.59 1.09 -9.03
CA GLY A 284 24.02 0.30 -10.15
C GLY A 284 24.64 0.63 -11.50
N ILE A 285 25.16 1.87 -11.71
CA ILE A 285 25.95 2.21 -12.91
C ILE A 285 27.29 1.49 -12.86
N VAL A 286 28.00 1.55 -11.73
CA VAL A 286 29.33 0.92 -11.56
C VAL A 286 29.25 -0.58 -11.76
N PHE A 287 28.22 -1.24 -11.21
CA PHE A 287 28.01 -2.70 -11.32
C PHE A 287 27.22 -3.11 -12.59
N ASN A 288 27.02 -2.18 -13.55
CA ASN A 288 26.35 -2.43 -14.82
C ASN A 288 24.97 -3.10 -14.68
N ASP A 289 24.13 -2.59 -13.77
CA ASP A 289 22.77 -3.07 -13.58
C ASP A 289 21.92 -2.79 -14.84
N ARG A 290 21.67 -3.82 -15.64
CA ARG A 290 20.88 -3.73 -16.89
C ARG A 290 19.38 -3.80 -16.66
N LEU A 291 18.95 -4.10 -15.44
CA LEU A 291 17.54 -4.24 -15.11
C LEU A 291 16.84 -2.90 -14.91
N VAL A 292 17.61 -1.85 -14.61
CA VAL A 292 17.10 -0.53 -14.24
C VAL A 292 17.83 0.54 -15.04
N ASP A 293 17.09 1.54 -15.52
CA ASP A 293 17.69 2.75 -16.13
C ASP A 293 18.34 3.62 -15.04
N ARG A 294 19.54 3.20 -14.59
CA ARG A 294 20.30 3.88 -13.53
C ARG A 294 20.81 5.25 -13.96
N TRP A 295 21.21 5.38 -15.24
CA TRP A 295 21.65 6.67 -15.79
C TRP A 295 20.52 7.68 -15.81
N GLY A 296 19.35 7.31 -16.33
CA GLY A 296 18.17 8.18 -16.30
C GLY A 296 17.78 8.57 -14.88
N ARG A 297 17.82 7.63 -13.92
CA ARG A 297 17.52 7.95 -12.51
C ARG A 297 18.54 8.91 -11.91
N LEU A 298 19.84 8.70 -12.11
CA LEU A 298 20.87 9.60 -11.58
C LEU A 298 20.76 11.00 -12.21
N HIS A 299 20.48 11.08 -13.51
CA HIS A 299 20.21 12.33 -14.20
C HIS A 299 18.99 13.05 -13.60
N GLY A 300 17.89 12.32 -13.37
CA GLY A 300 16.72 12.88 -12.69
C GLY A 300 17.02 13.35 -11.26
N ASN A 301 17.80 12.58 -10.47
CA ASN A 301 18.24 13.02 -9.15
C ASN A 301 18.99 14.34 -9.22
N TRP A 302 19.93 14.48 -10.18
CA TRP A 302 20.72 15.69 -10.36
C TRP A 302 19.87 16.91 -10.72
N LEU A 303 18.93 16.75 -11.67
CA LEU A 303 17.98 17.81 -12.03
C LEU A 303 17.14 18.27 -10.83
N ALA A 304 16.67 17.32 -10.01
CA ALA A 304 15.90 17.67 -8.82
C ALA A 304 16.73 18.42 -7.77
N LEU A 305 18.03 18.09 -7.61
CA LEU A 305 18.93 18.83 -6.74
C LEU A 305 19.18 20.27 -7.23
N ILE A 306 19.37 20.45 -8.55
CA ILE A 306 19.48 21.79 -9.16
C ILE A 306 18.20 22.58 -8.93
N ASP A 307 17.03 21.98 -9.18
CA ASP A 307 15.74 22.64 -8.98
C ASP A 307 15.50 22.96 -7.50
N LEU A 308 15.99 22.13 -6.58
CA LEU A 308 15.93 22.39 -5.14
C LEU A 308 16.74 23.63 -4.75
N LEU A 309 17.97 23.75 -5.25
CA LEU A 309 18.82 24.93 -5.04
C LEU A 309 18.21 26.20 -5.65
N ALA A 310 17.52 26.05 -6.78
CA ALA A 310 16.80 27.13 -7.44
C ALA A 310 15.38 27.39 -6.86
N SER A 311 15.00 26.71 -5.77
CA SER A 311 13.65 26.79 -5.17
C SER A 311 12.49 26.43 -6.10
N ARG A 312 12.75 25.64 -7.15
CA ARG A 312 11.78 25.21 -8.17
C ARG A 312 11.33 23.75 -8.03
N ALA A 313 11.95 23.00 -7.11
CA ALA A 313 11.65 21.56 -6.96
C ALA A 313 10.18 21.34 -6.56
N ALA A 314 9.44 20.65 -7.44
CA ALA A 314 8.05 20.27 -7.26
C ALA A 314 7.81 18.88 -7.88
N PRO A 315 6.95 18.03 -7.29
CA PRO A 315 6.64 16.72 -7.88
C PRO A 315 6.07 16.80 -9.30
N SER A 316 5.26 17.83 -9.60
CA SER A 316 4.64 18.06 -10.91
C SER A 316 5.63 18.33 -12.04
N ARG A 317 6.85 18.70 -11.72
CA ARG A 317 7.92 18.98 -12.71
C ARG A 317 8.22 17.79 -13.65
N ILE A 318 7.96 16.56 -13.18
CA ILE A 318 8.13 15.35 -14.02
C ILE A 318 7.22 15.32 -15.23
N LEU A 319 6.12 16.06 -15.24
CA LEU A 319 5.21 16.16 -16.38
C LEU A 319 5.83 16.90 -17.58
N GLU A 320 6.83 17.76 -17.31
CA GLU A 320 7.55 18.51 -18.34
C GLU A 320 8.64 17.68 -19.02
N PHE A 321 9.05 16.55 -18.43
CA PHE A 321 10.04 15.65 -19.04
C PHE A 321 9.39 14.85 -20.16
N GLY A 322 9.92 15.00 -21.40
CA GLY A 322 9.42 14.31 -22.57
C GLY A 322 9.41 12.78 -22.38
N ASN A 323 8.51 12.09 -23.07
CA ASN A 323 8.61 10.65 -23.21
C ASN A 323 9.86 10.32 -24.02
N PRO A 324 10.72 9.35 -23.60
CA PRO A 324 11.77 8.88 -24.47
C PRO A 324 11.13 8.37 -25.78
N PRO A 325 11.79 8.52 -26.93
CA PRO A 325 11.31 7.95 -28.18
C PRO A 325 11.05 6.45 -27.93
N SER A 326 9.90 5.96 -28.38
CA SER A 326 9.54 4.55 -28.27
C SER A 326 10.69 3.72 -28.87
N ARG A 327 11.33 2.89 -28.04
CA ARG A 327 12.32 1.94 -28.56
C ARG A 327 11.60 1.09 -29.60
N ALA A 328 12.04 1.13 -30.84
CA ALA A 328 11.60 0.20 -31.86
C ALA A 328 11.69 -1.23 -31.31
N PRO A 329 10.71 -2.10 -31.60
CA PRO A 329 10.74 -3.48 -31.15
C PRO A 329 12.08 -4.10 -31.59
N SER A 330 12.76 -4.75 -30.67
CA SER A 330 13.99 -5.47 -30.93
C SER A 330 13.73 -6.50 -32.05
N PRO A 331 14.59 -6.61 -33.07
CA PRO A 331 14.40 -7.58 -34.15
C PRO A 331 14.32 -8.98 -33.52
N PRO A 332 13.50 -9.88 -34.10
CA PRO A 332 13.35 -11.24 -33.60
C PRO A 332 14.71 -11.93 -33.60
N ILE A 333 15.04 -12.61 -32.53
CA ILE A 333 16.25 -13.40 -32.39
C ILE A 333 16.17 -14.49 -33.46
N ALA A 334 17.06 -14.42 -34.47
CA ALA A 334 17.18 -15.43 -35.51
C ALA A 334 17.54 -16.77 -34.85
N THR A 335 16.58 -17.68 -34.80
CA THR A 335 16.82 -19.09 -34.46
C THR A 335 17.71 -19.70 -35.51
N LYS A 336 19.00 -19.89 -35.20
CA LYS A 336 19.86 -20.74 -36.01
C LYS A 336 19.30 -22.17 -35.93
N ARG A 337 18.66 -22.61 -36.99
CA ARG A 337 18.41 -24.05 -37.24
C ARG A 337 19.78 -24.74 -37.37
N ARG A 338 20.02 -25.71 -36.52
CA ARG A 338 20.96 -26.81 -36.77
C ARG A 338 20.18 -28.02 -37.25
#